data_0237a3076d620c3b92acf370f46f5191
#
_entry.id   0237a3076d620c3b92acf370f46f5191
#
_cell.length_a   1.000
_cell.length_b   1.000
_cell.length_c   1.000
_cell.angle_alpha   90.00
_cell.angle_beta   90.00
_cell.angle_gamma   90.00
#
_symmetry.space_group_name_H-M   'P 1'
#
loop_
_entity.id
_entity.type
_entity.pdbx_description
1 polymer ?
#
loop_
_entity_poly.entity_id
_entity_poly.type
_entity_poly.pdbx_seq_one_letter_code
_entity_poly.pdbx_strand_id
1 'polypeptide(L)' 'MIEKEIFDRIVTIIQERQGEDFVVTESLSLKDDLDADSVDLMEFILTLEDEFNIEISDEEIDQLQSVGDVIKIIQGK' A
#
# COMPACT_ATOMS: atom_id res chain seq x y z
N MET A 1 6.64 7.00 12.57
CA MET A 1 7.11 5.68 12.06
C MET A 1 8.10 5.91 10.94
N ILE A 2 9.21 5.18 10.93
CA ILE A 2 10.24 5.37 9.90
C ILE A 2 9.84 4.65 8.61
N GLU A 3 10.40 5.12 7.51
CA GLU A 3 10.08 4.61 6.17
C GLU A 3 10.26 3.10 6.05
N LYS A 4 11.34 2.57 6.61
CA LYS A 4 11.64 1.13 6.54
C LYS A 4 10.56 0.30 7.22
N GLU A 5 10.07 0.74 8.37
CA GLU A 5 9.01 0.03 9.08
C GLU A 5 7.72 0.03 8.29
N ILE A 6 7.39 1.17 7.67
CA ILE A 6 6.21 1.30 6.84
C ILE A 6 6.33 0.36 5.64
N PHE A 7 7.47 0.37 4.98
CA PHE A 7 7.73 -0.50 3.83
C PHE A 7 7.59 -1.98 4.20
N ASP A 8 8.20 -2.39 5.31
CA ASP A 8 8.16 -3.79 5.74
C ASP A 8 6.73 -4.26 6.01
N ARG A 9 5.90 -3.41 6.60
CA ARG A 9 4.50 -3.74 6.84
C ARG A 9 3.70 -3.83 5.56
N ILE A 10 3.96 -2.94 4.61
CA ILE A 10 3.32 -2.97 3.30
C ILE A 10 3.70 -4.25 2.56
N VAL A 11 4.97 -4.65 2.61
CA VAL A 11 5.43 -5.90 2.01
C VAL A 11 4.65 -7.09 2.57
N THR A 12 4.51 -7.14 3.89
CA THR A 12 3.77 -8.23 4.55
C THR A 12 2.32 -8.27 4.05
N ILE A 13 1.67 -7.12 3.99
CA ILE A 13 0.27 -7.03 3.55
C ILE A 13 0.12 -7.52 2.10
N ILE A 14 1.01 -7.09 1.23
CA ILE A 14 0.96 -7.48 -0.18
C ILE A 14 1.24 -8.96 -0.34
N GLN A 15 2.22 -9.49 0.38
CA GLN A 15 2.57 -10.91 0.30
C GLN A 15 1.48 -11.81 0.85
N GLU A 16 0.70 -11.36 1.80
CA GLU A 16 -0.46 -12.10 2.28
C GLU A 16 -1.51 -12.27 1.18
N ARG A 17 -1.59 -11.32 0.25
CA ARG A 17 -2.53 -11.38 -0.86
C ARG A 17 -1.97 -12.09 -2.08
N GLN A 18 -0.69 -11.86 -2.38
CA GLN A 18 -0.06 -12.32 -3.62
C GLN A 18 0.83 -13.56 -3.45
N GLY A 19 1.20 -13.90 -2.20
CA GLY A 19 2.10 -14.99 -1.92
C GLY A 19 3.46 -14.51 -1.43
N GLU A 20 4.14 -15.35 -0.67
CA GLU A 20 5.41 -15.00 -0.04
C GLU A 20 6.53 -14.74 -1.04
N ASP A 21 6.43 -15.33 -2.22
CA ASP A 21 7.46 -15.19 -3.26
C ASP A 21 7.32 -13.90 -4.06
N PHE A 22 6.24 -13.15 -3.85
CA PHE A 22 6.00 -11.92 -4.58
C PHE A 22 7.01 -10.84 -4.15
N VAL A 23 7.72 -10.28 -5.13
CA VAL A 23 8.73 -9.26 -4.86
C VAL A 23 8.10 -7.88 -4.81
N VAL A 24 8.30 -7.17 -3.69
CA VAL A 24 7.76 -5.83 -3.49
C VAL A 24 8.90 -4.82 -3.49
N THR A 25 8.75 -3.76 -4.29
CA THR A 25 9.70 -2.64 -4.32
C THR A 25 8.92 -1.34 -4.18
N GLU A 26 9.63 -0.24 -3.90
CA GLU A 26 8.99 1.08 -3.81
C GLU A 26 8.40 1.52 -5.13
N SER A 27 8.97 1.08 -6.24
CA SER A 27 8.50 1.43 -7.58
C SER A 27 7.36 0.52 -8.07
N LEU A 28 6.98 -0.48 -7.29
CA LEU A 28 5.91 -1.40 -7.66
C LEU A 28 4.61 -0.62 -7.88
N SER A 29 3.99 -0.83 -9.04
CA SER A 29 2.73 -0.18 -9.37
C SER A 29 1.57 -0.92 -8.75
N LEU A 30 0.72 -0.18 -8.02
CA LEU A 30 -0.43 -0.78 -7.35
C LEU A 30 -1.49 -1.28 -8.33
N LYS A 31 -1.58 -0.65 -9.49
CA LYS A 31 -2.59 -1.02 -10.48
C LYS A 31 -2.06 -2.03 -11.49
N ASP A 32 -0.83 -1.84 -11.94
CA ASP A 32 -0.26 -2.66 -13.02
C ASP A 32 0.38 -3.94 -12.49
N ASP A 33 1.20 -3.82 -11.45
CA ASP A 33 1.98 -4.96 -10.95
C ASP A 33 1.16 -5.88 -10.04
N LEU A 34 0.19 -5.32 -9.31
CA LEU A 34 -0.69 -6.11 -8.46
C LEU A 34 -1.94 -6.58 -9.21
N ASP A 35 -2.14 -6.10 -10.44
CA ASP A 35 -3.31 -6.42 -11.24
C ASP A 35 -4.61 -6.19 -10.45
N ALA A 36 -4.62 -5.13 -9.64
CA ALA A 36 -5.73 -4.84 -8.76
C ALA A 36 -6.77 -3.97 -9.46
N ASP A 37 -8.03 -4.38 -9.36
CA ASP A 37 -9.13 -3.53 -9.81
C ASP A 37 -9.51 -2.56 -8.69
N SER A 38 -10.57 -1.77 -8.89
CA SER A 38 -10.99 -0.76 -7.92
C SER A 38 -11.36 -1.37 -6.57
N VAL A 39 -11.97 -2.56 -6.58
CA VAL A 39 -12.38 -3.24 -5.35
C VAL A 39 -11.16 -3.74 -4.59
N ASP A 40 -10.22 -4.37 -5.28
CA ASP A 40 -9.00 -4.89 -4.66
C ASP A 40 -8.16 -3.76 -4.08
N LEU A 41 -8.06 -2.64 -4.80
CA LEU A 41 -7.32 -1.49 -4.33
C LEU A 41 -7.96 -0.92 -3.07
N MET A 42 -9.29 -0.83 -3.05
CA MET A 42 -10.01 -0.32 -1.88
C MET A 42 -9.81 -1.22 -0.67
N GLU A 43 -9.86 -2.54 -0.85
CA GLU A 43 -9.59 -3.48 0.24
C GLU A 43 -8.18 -3.32 0.79
N PHE A 44 -7.20 -3.13 -0.10
CA PHE A 44 -5.82 -2.89 0.30
C PHE A 44 -5.71 -1.62 1.14
N ILE A 45 -6.37 -0.54 0.70
CA ILE A 45 -6.38 0.73 1.41
C ILE A 45 -6.99 0.57 2.80
N LEU A 46 -8.12 -0.14 2.90
CA LEU A 46 -8.77 -0.39 4.19
C LEU A 46 -7.85 -1.16 5.13
N THR A 47 -7.12 -2.13 4.60
CA THR A 47 -6.15 -2.89 5.38
C THR A 47 -5.03 -1.97 5.89
N LEU A 48 -4.56 -1.04 5.06
CA LEU A 48 -3.55 -0.08 5.47
C LEU A 48 -4.06 0.84 6.57
N GLU A 49 -5.30 1.30 6.46
CA GLU A 49 -5.89 2.16 7.47
C GLU A 49 -5.97 1.45 8.83
N ASP A 50 -6.35 0.17 8.81
CA ASP A 50 -6.40 -0.62 10.04
C ASP A 50 -5.00 -0.88 10.61
N GLU A 51 -4.06 -1.24 9.75
CA GLU A 51 -2.70 -1.60 10.18
C GLU A 51 -1.98 -0.43 10.81
N PHE A 52 -2.13 0.76 10.24
CA PHE A 52 -1.42 1.95 10.70
C PHE A 52 -2.28 2.88 11.55
N ASN A 53 -3.55 2.54 11.74
CA ASN A 53 -4.52 3.34 12.49
C ASN A 53 -4.60 4.78 11.96
N ILE A 54 -4.78 4.91 10.66
CA ILE A 54 -4.87 6.19 9.96
C ILE A 54 -6.09 6.22 9.05
N GLU A 55 -6.41 7.42 8.56
CA GLU A 55 -7.46 7.59 7.55
C GLU A 55 -6.81 8.13 6.27
N ILE A 56 -7.19 7.55 5.14
CA ILE A 56 -6.72 7.97 3.83
C ILE A 56 -7.94 8.48 3.06
N SER A 57 -7.90 9.75 2.65
CA SER A 57 -9.01 10.37 1.93
C SER A 57 -9.11 9.86 0.50
N ASP A 58 -10.27 10.06 -0.12
CA ASP A 58 -10.47 9.68 -1.52
C ASP A 58 -9.49 10.41 -2.44
N GLU A 59 -9.18 11.66 -2.14
CA GLU A 59 -8.20 12.42 -2.91
C GLU A 59 -6.81 11.82 -2.80
N GLU A 60 -6.43 11.36 -1.62
CA GLU A 60 -5.15 10.70 -1.42
C GLU A 60 -5.10 9.36 -2.14
N ILE A 61 -6.21 8.62 -2.12
CA ILE A 61 -6.30 7.34 -2.83
C ILE A 61 -6.09 7.53 -4.33
N ASP A 62 -6.67 8.59 -4.90
CA ASP A 62 -6.52 8.88 -6.33
C ASP A 62 -5.07 9.18 -6.71
N GLN A 63 -4.26 9.63 -5.77
CA GLN A 63 -2.85 9.94 -6.01
C GLN A 63 -1.94 8.72 -5.85
N LEU A 64 -2.45 7.62 -5.31
CA LEU A 64 -1.65 6.43 -5.09
C LEU A 64 -1.41 5.68 -6.40
N GLN A 65 -0.16 5.59 -6.80
CA GLN A 65 0.25 4.88 -8.00
C GLN A 65 1.24 3.76 -7.70
N SER A 66 2.08 3.96 -6.69
CA SER A 66 3.14 3.00 -6.34
C SER A 66 3.23 2.83 -4.83
N VAL A 67 3.99 1.80 -4.43
CA VAL A 67 4.27 1.56 -3.00
C VAL A 67 4.93 2.79 -2.37
N GLY A 68 5.83 3.46 -3.10
CA GLY A 68 6.47 4.67 -2.60
C GLY A 68 5.49 5.78 -2.27
N ASP A 69 4.43 5.91 -3.06
CA ASP A 69 3.38 6.91 -2.80
C ASP A 69 2.64 6.58 -1.51
N VAL A 70 2.36 5.30 -1.28
CA VAL A 70 1.72 4.85 -0.04
C VAL A 70 2.58 5.21 1.17
N ILE A 71 3.89 4.95 1.07
CA ILE A 71 4.82 5.26 2.15
C ILE A 71 4.80 6.75 2.48
N LYS A 72 4.83 7.61 1.46
CA LYS A 72 4.82 9.06 1.66
C LYS A 72 3.56 9.53 2.38
N ILE A 73 2.42 9.00 1.99
CA ILE A 73 1.15 9.37 2.62
C ILE A 73 1.13 8.94 4.08
N ILE A 74 1.55 7.72 4.36
CA ILE A 74 1.58 7.20 5.73
C ILE A 74 2.56 8.01 6.60
N GLN A 75 3.72 8.36 6.05
CA GLN A 75 4.69 9.19 6.79
C GLN A 75 4.13 10.57 7.13
N GLY A 76 3.26 11.10 6.30
CA GLY A 76 2.64 12.39 6.53
C GLY A 76 1.52 12.37 7.58
N LYS A 77 1.11 11.21 7.99
CA LYS A 77 0.09 11.07 9.03
C LYS A 77 0.74 11.00 10.41
#